data_579b6f41e9bd470033edec082623a0ad
#
_entry.id   579b6f41e9bd470033edec082623a0ad
#
_cell.length_a   1.000
_cell.length_b   1.000
_cell.length_c   1.000
_cell.angle_alpha   90.00
_cell.angle_beta   90.00
_cell.angle_gamma   90.00
#
_symmetry.space_group_name_H-M   'P 1'
#
loop_
_entity.id
_entity.type
_entity.pdbx_description
1 polymer ?
#
loop_
_entity_poly.entity_id
_entity_poly.type
_entity_poly.pdbx_seq_one_letter_code
_entity_poly.pdbx_strand_id
1 'polypeptide(L)'
;GLLPLCFGEATKFAGELLDADKRYVARLKLGVTTDTADAEGAVLAERPVQVDLDRITKVLAEFVGEIDQVPPMFSALKRDGRPLYEYARAGIELDRAPRRVTIHALTLRAWTDTELEFEVHCSKGTYVRTLGADIGERLGCGGHLCALRRTAIGALQIADAFTLDQLEGMDDAGRDAALAPPDSLLGTLAVARLDEEQARRIRQG
;
A
#
# COMPACT_ATOMS: atom_id res chain seq x y z
N GLY A 1 -5.51 -0.50 9.14
CA GLY A 1 -4.39 0.26 8.59
C GLY A 1 -4.75 1.73 8.44
N LEU A 2 -3.77 2.55 8.06
CA LEU A 2 -3.96 4.00 7.86
C LEU A 2 -4.92 4.27 6.69
N LEU A 3 -5.97 5.04 6.95
CA LEU A 3 -6.93 5.49 5.95
C LEU A 3 -7.17 7.01 6.13
N PRO A 4 -6.64 7.86 5.24
CA PRO A 4 -6.96 9.28 5.25
C PRO A 4 -8.42 9.52 4.84
N LEU A 5 -9.13 10.33 5.60
CA LEU A 5 -10.46 10.81 5.29
C LEU A 5 -10.37 12.32 5.02
N CYS A 6 -10.77 12.75 3.82
CA CYS A 6 -10.73 14.15 3.42
C CYS A 6 -12.14 14.74 3.47
N PHE A 7 -12.29 15.89 4.14
CA PHE A 7 -13.56 16.61 4.26
C PHE A 7 -13.45 18.02 3.64
N GLY A 8 -14.55 18.50 3.04
CA GLY A 8 -14.61 19.84 2.49
C GLY A 8 -13.49 20.13 1.48
N GLU A 9 -12.78 21.24 1.67
CA GLU A 9 -11.70 21.69 0.80
C GLU A 9 -10.51 20.71 0.72
N ALA A 10 -10.25 19.91 1.77
CA ALA A 10 -9.18 18.91 1.77
C ALA A 10 -9.35 17.85 0.65
N THR A 11 -10.58 17.62 0.18
CA THR A 11 -10.85 16.68 -0.93
C THR A 11 -10.16 17.09 -2.23
N LYS A 12 -9.90 18.39 -2.43
CA LYS A 12 -9.18 18.91 -3.61
C LYS A 12 -7.73 18.44 -3.67
N PHE A 13 -7.15 18.12 -2.51
CA PHE A 13 -5.75 17.71 -2.36
C PHE A 13 -5.58 16.19 -2.19
N ALA A 14 -6.69 15.43 -2.18
CA ALA A 14 -6.63 13.97 -2.04
C ALA A 14 -5.80 13.28 -3.14
N GLY A 15 -5.65 13.92 -4.30
CA GLY A 15 -4.80 13.46 -5.39
C GLY A 15 -3.33 13.26 -4.99
N GLU A 16 -2.78 14.13 -4.13
CA GLU A 16 -1.41 14.03 -3.63
C GLU A 16 -1.16 12.72 -2.89
N LEU A 17 -2.16 12.22 -2.17
CA LEU A 17 -2.08 10.93 -1.47
C LEU A 17 -2.05 9.73 -2.43
N LEU A 18 -2.62 9.86 -3.63
CA LEU A 18 -2.58 8.79 -4.63
C LEU A 18 -1.16 8.58 -5.15
N ASP A 19 -0.44 9.67 -5.35
CA ASP A 19 0.91 9.67 -5.92
C ASP A 19 2.01 9.46 -4.88
N ALA A 20 1.73 9.71 -3.62
CA ALA A 20 2.68 9.51 -2.53
C ALA A 20 3.14 8.06 -2.39
N ASP A 21 4.35 7.86 -1.88
CA ASP A 21 4.85 6.56 -1.47
C ASP A 21 4.08 6.00 -0.27
N LYS A 22 4.07 4.69 -0.11
CA LYS A 22 3.36 4.01 0.96
C LYS A 22 4.29 3.10 1.74
N ARG A 23 3.98 2.92 3.04
CA ARG A 23 4.61 1.89 3.88
C ARG A 23 3.57 0.90 4.35
N TYR A 24 3.98 -0.37 4.37
CA TYR A 24 3.13 -1.46 4.83
C TYR A 24 3.91 -2.39 5.73
N VAL A 25 3.23 -2.98 6.70
CA VAL A 25 3.63 -4.21 7.36
C VAL A 25 2.75 -5.32 6.79
N ALA A 26 3.37 -6.37 6.31
CA ALA A 26 2.71 -7.50 5.68
C ALA A 26 3.19 -8.80 6.30
N ARG A 27 2.29 -9.77 6.43
CA ARG A 27 2.61 -11.13 6.82
C ARG A 27 2.29 -12.08 5.67
N LEU A 28 3.30 -12.82 5.24
CA LEU A 28 3.27 -13.79 4.15
C LEU A 28 3.24 -15.19 4.74
N LYS A 29 2.24 -15.98 4.39
CA LYS A 29 2.20 -17.42 4.62
C LYS A 29 2.94 -18.10 3.49
N LEU A 30 3.97 -18.88 3.82
CA LEU A 30 4.75 -19.68 2.89
C LEU A 30 4.13 -21.06 2.68
N GLY A 31 4.43 -21.65 1.53
CA GLY A 31 4.03 -23.01 1.20
C GLY A 31 2.63 -23.14 0.63
N VAL A 32 1.82 -22.08 0.59
CA VAL A 32 0.45 -22.10 0.08
C VAL A 32 0.23 -20.93 -0.87
N THR A 33 -0.18 -21.18 -2.10
CA THR A 33 -0.56 -20.15 -3.07
C THR A 33 -2.07 -20.07 -3.22
N THR A 34 -2.60 -18.87 -3.45
CA THR A 34 -4.03 -18.63 -3.68
C THR A 34 -4.23 -17.79 -4.95
N ASP A 35 -5.42 -17.87 -5.54
CA ASP A 35 -5.78 -17.16 -6.78
C ASP A 35 -5.81 -15.61 -6.62
N THR A 36 -6.03 -15.12 -5.40
CA THR A 36 -6.01 -13.68 -5.09
C THR A 36 -4.66 -13.20 -4.54
N ALA A 37 -3.72 -14.12 -4.28
CA ALA A 37 -2.47 -13.89 -3.57
C ALA A 37 -2.66 -13.37 -2.12
N ASP A 38 -3.84 -13.58 -1.54
CA ASP A 38 -4.16 -13.31 -0.13
C ASP A 38 -5.01 -14.45 0.48
N ALA A 39 -5.31 -14.34 1.77
CA ALA A 39 -6.01 -15.39 2.52
C ALA A 39 -7.51 -15.52 2.18
N GLU A 40 -8.07 -14.63 1.37
CA GLU A 40 -9.47 -14.69 0.93
C GLU A 40 -9.65 -15.53 -0.33
N GLY A 41 -8.54 -15.84 -1.03
CA GLY A 41 -8.56 -16.61 -2.27
C GLY A 41 -8.66 -18.13 -2.07
N ALA A 42 -9.06 -18.81 -3.14
CA ALA A 42 -9.03 -20.25 -3.20
C ALA A 42 -7.58 -20.77 -3.27
N VAL A 43 -7.28 -21.84 -2.54
CA VAL A 43 -5.96 -22.48 -2.57
C VAL A 43 -5.73 -23.10 -3.95
N LEU A 44 -4.62 -22.72 -4.58
CA LEU A 44 -4.19 -23.25 -5.88
C LEU A 44 -3.18 -24.39 -5.74
N ALA A 45 -2.21 -24.24 -4.82
CA ALA A 45 -1.18 -25.26 -4.58
C ALA A 45 -0.63 -25.18 -3.16
N GLU A 46 -0.16 -26.32 -2.67
CA GLU A 46 0.62 -26.44 -1.44
C GLU A 46 1.98 -27.05 -1.74
N ARG A 47 3.05 -26.50 -1.17
CA ARG A 47 4.44 -26.91 -1.38
C ARG A 47 5.19 -26.94 -0.04
N PRO A 48 6.15 -27.87 0.15
CA PRO A 48 6.99 -27.89 1.35
C PRO A 48 7.78 -26.59 1.50
N VAL A 49 7.89 -26.10 2.72
CA VAL A 49 8.73 -24.92 3.06
C VAL A 49 10.08 -25.44 3.56
N GLN A 50 11.14 -25.14 2.82
CA GLN A 50 12.51 -25.48 3.14
C GLN A 50 13.39 -24.24 2.91
N VAL A 51 13.26 -23.26 3.79
CA VAL A 51 13.95 -21.98 3.70
C VAL A 51 14.65 -21.67 5.04
N ASP A 52 15.79 -21.03 4.97
CA ASP A 52 16.52 -20.50 6.10
C ASP A 52 16.59 -18.98 6.07
N LEU A 53 17.05 -18.37 7.14
CA LEU A 53 17.15 -16.93 7.29
C LEU A 53 18.05 -16.29 6.22
N ASP A 54 19.14 -16.94 5.86
CA ASP A 54 20.08 -16.43 4.85
C ASP A 54 19.42 -16.37 3.48
N ARG A 55 18.68 -17.41 3.11
CA ARG A 55 17.91 -17.45 1.85
C ARG A 55 16.83 -16.38 1.82
N ILE A 56 16.07 -16.23 2.92
CA ILE A 56 15.03 -15.19 3.05
C ILE A 56 15.65 -13.81 2.85
N THR A 57 16.73 -13.50 3.58
CA THR A 57 17.37 -12.18 3.52
C THR A 57 17.90 -11.86 2.12
N LYS A 58 18.50 -12.83 1.44
CA LYS A 58 18.96 -12.67 0.06
C LYS A 58 17.82 -12.41 -0.90
N VAL A 59 16.73 -13.19 -0.80
CA VAL A 59 15.56 -13.01 -1.68
C VAL A 59 14.90 -11.65 -1.45
N LEU A 60 14.72 -11.20 -0.21
CA LEU A 60 14.16 -9.87 0.05
C LEU A 60 15.03 -8.76 -0.56
N ALA A 61 16.35 -8.89 -0.49
CA ALA A 61 17.27 -7.90 -1.08
C ALA A 61 17.15 -7.81 -2.62
N GLU A 62 16.80 -8.91 -3.31
CA GLU A 62 16.62 -8.93 -4.77
C GLU A 62 15.43 -8.07 -5.24
N PHE A 63 14.45 -7.82 -4.37
CA PHE A 63 13.27 -7.01 -4.69
C PHE A 63 13.45 -5.52 -4.41
N VAL A 64 14.56 -5.10 -3.78
CA VAL A 64 14.81 -3.67 -3.54
C VAL A 64 15.28 -2.98 -4.81
N GLY A 65 14.69 -1.83 -5.12
CA GLY A 65 14.94 -1.07 -6.33
C GLY A 65 13.75 -1.08 -7.29
N GLU A 66 14.01 -0.86 -8.57
CA GLU A 66 12.99 -0.91 -9.62
C GLU A 66 12.68 -2.35 -10.01
N ILE A 67 11.42 -2.72 -9.97
CA ILE A 67 10.93 -4.04 -10.41
C ILE A 67 9.76 -3.88 -11.38
N ASP A 68 9.59 -4.85 -12.26
CA ASP A 68 8.42 -4.96 -13.11
C ASP A 68 7.41 -5.91 -12.46
N GLN A 69 6.21 -5.43 -12.16
CA GLN A 69 5.16 -6.18 -11.48
C GLN A 69 3.93 -6.31 -12.36
N VAL A 70 3.43 -7.52 -12.57
CA VAL A 70 2.14 -7.75 -13.25
C VAL A 70 1.01 -7.48 -12.23
N PRO A 71 0.13 -6.49 -12.48
CA PRO A 71 -0.98 -6.21 -11.58
C PRO A 71 -1.89 -7.42 -11.42
N PRO A 72 -2.42 -7.70 -10.21
CA PRO A 72 -3.33 -8.83 -10.03
C PRO A 72 -4.68 -8.59 -10.72
N MET A 73 -5.37 -9.67 -11.12
CA MET A 73 -6.73 -9.59 -11.65
C MET A 73 -7.71 -9.00 -10.64
N PHE A 74 -7.54 -9.31 -9.35
CA PHE A 74 -8.32 -8.72 -8.26
C PHE A 74 -7.80 -7.32 -7.90
N SER A 75 -7.93 -6.37 -8.85
CA SER A 75 -7.53 -4.98 -8.68
C SER A 75 -8.58 -4.01 -9.22
N ALA A 76 -8.51 -2.75 -8.77
CA ALA A 76 -9.37 -1.65 -9.24
C ALA A 76 -8.90 -1.03 -10.57
N LEU A 77 -7.84 -1.55 -11.18
CA LEU A 77 -7.42 -1.11 -12.51
C LEU A 77 -8.53 -1.37 -13.52
N LYS A 78 -8.77 -0.40 -14.40
CA LYS A 78 -9.82 -0.52 -15.41
C LYS A 78 -9.28 -0.96 -16.77
N ARG A 79 -10.02 -1.88 -17.40
CA ARG A 79 -9.89 -2.23 -18.81
C ARG A 79 -11.25 -1.96 -19.46
N ASP A 80 -11.28 -1.18 -20.55
CA ASP A 80 -12.52 -0.83 -21.25
C ASP A 80 -13.61 -0.24 -20.34
N GLY A 81 -13.19 0.62 -19.37
CA GLY A 81 -14.05 1.28 -18.38
C GLY A 81 -14.46 0.41 -17.18
N ARG A 82 -14.21 -0.91 -17.22
CA ARG A 82 -14.61 -1.88 -16.20
C ARG A 82 -13.41 -2.30 -15.34
N PRO A 83 -13.53 -2.37 -14.00
CA PRO A 83 -12.46 -2.83 -13.11
C PRO A 83 -12.06 -4.29 -13.36
N LEU A 84 -10.76 -4.62 -13.22
CA LEU A 84 -10.26 -5.99 -13.43
C LEU A 84 -10.90 -7.01 -12.48
N TYR A 85 -11.20 -6.63 -11.23
CA TYR A 85 -11.82 -7.55 -10.27
C TYR A 85 -13.22 -8.04 -10.73
N GLU A 86 -13.93 -7.28 -11.57
CA GLU A 86 -15.21 -7.73 -12.12
C GLU A 86 -15.03 -8.80 -13.19
N TYR A 87 -13.98 -8.70 -14.01
CA TYR A 87 -13.61 -9.75 -14.94
C TYR A 87 -13.18 -11.01 -14.19
N ALA A 88 -12.35 -10.86 -13.15
CA ALA A 88 -11.93 -11.99 -12.33
C ALA A 88 -13.11 -12.75 -11.71
N ARG A 89 -14.10 -12.02 -11.15
CA ARG A 89 -15.32 -12.62 -10.59
C ARG A 89 -16.19 -13.30 -11.64
N ALA A 90 -16.10 -12.89 -12.89
CA ALA A 90 -16.77 -13.55 -14.02
C ALA A 90 -15.95 -14.72 -14.60
N GLY A 91 -14.82 -15.09 -13.99
CA GLY A 91 -13.94 -16.16 -14.48
C GLY A 91 -13.18 -15.80 -15.75
N ILE A 92 -13.10 -14.50 -16.09
CA ILE A 92 -12.42 -14.01 -17.29
C ILE A 92 -11.03 -13.51 -16.87
N GLU A 93 -9.99 -14.16 -17.40
CA GLU A 93 -8.62 -13.70 -17.27
C GLU A 93 -8.25 -12.80 -18.44
N LEU A 94 -7.59 -11.66 -18.15
CA LEU A 94 -7.12 -10.71 -19.15
C LEU A 94 -5.59 -10.60 -19.08
N ASP A 95 -4.96 -10.43 -20.22
CA ASP A 95 -3.55 -10.09 -20.28
C ASP A 95 -3.30 -8.70 -19.67
N ARG A 96 -2.29 -8.63 -18.83
CA ARG A 96 -1.89 -7.42 -18.10
C ARG A 96 -0.42 -7.15 -18.35
N ALA A 97 -0.15 -5.98 -18.92
CA ALA A 97 1.24 -5.55 -19.09
C ALA A 97 1.90 -5.33 -17.72
N PRO A 98 3.15 -5.76 -17.54
CA PRO A 98 3.95 -5.39 -16.39
C PRO A 98 4.01 -3.87 -16.20
N ARG A 99 4.06 -3.43 -14.95
CA ARG A 99 4.21 -2.02 -14.58
C ARG A 99 5.43 -1.85 -13.73
N ARG A 100 6.23 -0.85 -14.03
CA ARG A 100 7.39 -0.52 -13.23
C ARG A 100 6.95 0.13 -11.93
N VAL A 101 7.46 -0.42 -10.82
CA VAL A 101 7.30 0.09 -9.47
C VAL A 101 8.64 0.09 -8.77
N THR A 102 8.77 0.90 -7.71
CA THR A 102 10.00 0.99 -6.94
C THR A 102 9.77 0.50 -5.51
N ILE A 103 10.58 -0.44 -5.07
CA ILE A 103 10.67 -0.85 -3.68
C ILE A 103 11.85 -0.12 -3.07
N HIS A 104 11.56 0.95 -2.31
CA HIS A 104 12.60 1.78 -1.69
C HIS A 104 13.32 1.05 -0.55
N ALA A 105 12.57 0.23 0.20
CA ALA A 105 13.10 -0.62 1.26
C ALA A 105 12.19 -1.83 1.48
N LEU A 106 12.80 -2.97 1.82
CA LEU A 106 12.11 -4.20 2.17
C LEU A 106 12.88 -4.86 3.32
N THR A 107 12.28 -4.91 4.50
CA THR A 107 12.95 -5.32 5.73
C THR A 107 12.20 -6.46 6.40
N LEU A 108 12.90 -7.56 6.69
CA LEU A 108 12.37 -8.65 7.51
C LEU A 108 12.17 -8.16 8.95
N ARG A 109 10.99 -8.37 9.52
CA ARG A 109 10.63 -8.03 10.90
C ARG A 109 10.62 -9.25 11.81
N ALA A 110 10.03 -10.33 11.31
CA ALA A 110 9.93 -11.60 12.02
C ALA A 110 9.84 -12.76 11.03
N TRP A 111 10.21 -13.95 11.47
CA TRP A 111 10.15 -15.17 10.70
C TRP A 111 9.87 -16.38 11.59
N THR A 112 9.08 -17.31 11.04
CA THR A 112 8.87 -18.66 11.57
C THR A 112 9.05 -19.66 10.41
N ASP A 113 8.94 -20.95 10.68
CA ASP A 113 9.07 -21.99 9.64
C ASP A 113 8.11 -21.83 8.46
N THR A 114 6.98 -21.16 8.67
CA THR A 114 5.91 -21.05 7.64
C THR A 114 5.40 -19.63 7.41
N GLU A 115 5.93 -18.63 8.09
CA GLU A 115 5.46 -17.24 7.96
C GLU A 115 6.62 -16.26 7.99
N LEU A 116 6.52 -15.22 7.16
CA LEU A 116 7.39 -14.05 7.17
C LEU A 116 6.58 -12.81 7.51
N GLU A 117 7.06 -11.98 8.42
CA GLU A 117 6.58 -10.62 8.56
C GLU A 117 7.64 -9.67 8.01
N PHE A 118 7.26 -8.81 7.10
CA PHE A 118 8.15 -7.82 6.50
C PHE A 118 7.52 -6.43 6.48
N GLU A 119 8.36 -5.42 6.49
CA GLU A 119 7.97 -4.04 6.21
C GLU A 119 8.45 -3.67 4.81
N VAL A 120 7.59 -3.03 4.03
CA VAL A 120 7.91 -2.53 2.70
C VAL A 120 7.62 -1.03 2.59
N HIS A 121 8.58 -0.28 2.04
CA HIS A 121 8.40 1.08 1.57
C HIS A 121 8.44 1.07 0.04
N CYS A 122 7.37 1.53 -0.61
CA CYS A 122 7.24 1.37 -2.05
C CYS A 122 6.51 2.55 -2.71
N SER A 123 6.76 2.72 -4.00
CA SER A 123 6.10 3.70 -4.83
C SER A 123 4.61 3.42 -5.01
N LYS A 124 3.88 4.43 -5.49
CA LYS A 124 2.49 4.24 -5.94
C LYS A 124 2.35 3.08 -6.91
N GLY A 125 1.19 2.45 -6.92
CA GLY A 125 0.86 1.37 -7.86
C GLY A 125 1.43 0.00 -7.50
N THR A 126 2.24 -0.11 -6.46
CA THR A 126 2.76 -1.39 -5.97
C THR A 126 1.66 -2.23 -5.34
N TYR A 127 1.52 -3.48 -5.79
CA TYR A 127 0.64 -4.48 -5.21
C TYR A 127 1.43 -5.36 -4.24
N VAL A 128 1.27 -5.13 -2.94
CA VAL A 128 2.01 -5.88 -1.90
C VAL A 128 1.62 -7.37 -1.91
N ARG A 129 0.40 -7.72 -2.34
CA ARG A 129 -0.02 -9.12 -2.55
C ARG A 129 0.82 -9.80 -3.62
N THR A 130 1.00 -9.16 -4.76
CA THR A 130 1.86 -9.68 -5.84
C THR A 130 3.31 -9.78 -5.36
N LEU A 131 3.83 -8.75 -4.67
CA LEU A 131 5.17 -8.80 -4.09
C LEU A 131 5.34 -10.00 -3.15
N GLY A 132 4.37 -10.27 -2.28
CA GLY A 132 4.40 -11.43 -1.39
C GLY A 132 4.39 -12.75 -2.15
N ALA A 133 3.55 -12.90 -3.18
CA ALA A 133 3.52 -14.08 -4.03
C ALA A 133 4.86 -14.29 -4.76
N ASP A 134 5.42 -13.22 -5.34
CA ASP A 134 6.71 -13.26 -6.04
C ASP A 134 7.87 -13.64 -5.10
N ILE A 135 7.87 -13.12 -3.86
CA ILE A 135 8.82 -13.53 -2.82
C ILE A 135 8.69 -15.02 -2.53
N GLY A 136 7.47 -15.53 -2.34
CA GLY A 136 7.21 -16.95 -2.10
C GLY A 136 7.68 -17.84 -3.25
N GLU A 137 7.44 -17.44 -4.50
CA GLU A 137 7.94 -18.15 -5.69
C GLU A 137 9.47 -18.12 -5.77
N ARG A 138 10.10 -16.98 -5.46
CA ARG A 138 11.56 -16.88 -5.46
C ARG A 138 12.22 -17.71 -4.36
N LEU A 139 11.52 -17.90 -3.24
CA LEU A 139 11.93 -18.84 -2.18
C LEU A 139 11.77 -20.31 -2.61
N GLY A 140 10.94 -20.60 -3.63
CA GLY A 140 10.70 -21.93 -4.20
C GLY A 140 9.47 -22.64 -3.62
N CYS A 141 8.83 -22.12 -2.60
CA CYS A 141 7.68 -22.74 -1.93
C CYS A 141 6.34 -22.07 -2.24
N GLY A 142 6.34 -20.88 -2.89
CA GLY A 142 5.14 -20.07 -3.03
C GLY A 142 4.69 -19.43 -1.73
N GLY A 143 3.67 -18.57 -1.82
CA GLY A 143 3.11 -17.92 -0.65
C GLY A 143 1.97 -16.97 -1.00
N HIS A 144 1.22 -16.55 0.03
CA HIS A 144 0.16 -15.55 -0.07
C HIS A 144 0.13 -14.67 1.18
N LEU A 145 -0.36 -13.43 1.06
CA LEU A 145 -0.50 -12.57 2.23
C LEU A 145 -1.62 -13.05 3.15
N CYS A 146 -1.32 -13.23 4.43
CA CYS A 146 -2.33 -13.49 5.46
C CYS A 146 -2.63 -12.24 6.32
N ALA A 147 -1.80 -11.18 6.25
CA ALA A 147 -2.10 -9.89 6.84
C ALA A 147 -1.42 -8.75 6.06
N LEU A 148 -2.10 -7.59 5.99
CA LEU A 148 -1.57 -6.39 5.36
C LEU A 148 -2.07 -5.16 6.12
N ARG A 149 -1.13 -4.33 6.58
CA ARG A 149 -1.44 -3.09 7.28
C ARG A 149 -0.65 -1.93 6.69
N ARG A 150 -1.32 -0.96 6.09
CA ARG A 150 -0.68 0.29 5.67
C ARG A 150 -0.35 1.14 6.89
N THR A 151 0.93 1.52 7.02
CA THR A 151 1.46 2.26 8.17
C THR A 151 1.79 3.71 7.84
N ALA A 152 2.04 4.02 6.54
CA ALA A 152 2.25 5.40 6.11
C ALA A 152 1.77 5.65 4.68
N ILE A 153 1.43 6.91 4.36
CA ILE A 153 1.16 7.45 3.02
C ILE A 153 1.81 8.83 2.97
N GLY A 154 2.89 8.98 2.18
CA GLY A 154 3.68 10.19 2.19
C GLY A 154 4.12 10.57 3.61
N ALA A 155 3.77 11.76 4.05
CA ALA A 155 4.06 12.26 5.39
C ALA A 155 3.13 11.70 6.49
N LEU A 156 1.96 11.17 6.12
CA LEU A 156 0.98 10.67 7.10
C LEU A 156 1.44 9.35 7.71
N GLN A 157 1.37 9.23 9.04
CA GLN A 157 1.78 8.06 9.79
C GLN A 157 0.60 7.47 10.56
N ILE A 158 0.56 6.15 10.70
CA ILE A 158 -0.50 5.46 11.46
C ILE A 158 -0.46 5.81 12.95
N ALA A 159 0.72 6.20 13.45
CA ALA A 159 0.88 6.60 14.85
C ALA A 159 0.10 7.88 15.20
N ASP A 160 -0.16 8.73 14.20
CA ASP A 160 -0.88 9.99 14.35
C ASP A 160 -2.39 9.85 14.08
N ALA A 161 -2.83 8.64 13.71
CA ALA A 161 -4.22 8.38 13.36
C ALA A 161 -5.06 7.98 14.59
N PHE A 162 -6.32 8.36 14.58
CA PHE A 162 -7.29 7.92 15.56
C PHE A 162 -7.96 6.61 15.15
N THR A 163 -8.28 5.77 16.11
CA THR A 163 -9.17 4.62 15.89
C THR A 163 -10.63 5.06 15.86
N LEU A 164 -11.52 4.22 15.32
CA LEU A 164 -12.97 4.53 15.35
C LEU A 164 -13.47 4.67 16.79
N ASP A 165 -13.06 3.77 17.69
CA ASP A 165 -13.45 3.82 19.11
C ASP A 165 -13.01 5.13 19.78
N GLN A 166 -11.78 5.62 19.45
CA GLN A 166 -11.31 6.91 19.95
C GLN A 166 -12.19 8.07 19.44
N LEU A 167 -12.53 8.07 18.14
CA LEU A 167 -13.38 9.11 17.55
C LEU A 167 -14.82 9.05 18.09
N GLU A 168 -15.35 7.87 18.33
CA GLU A 168 -16.69 7.68 18.92
C GLU A 168 -16.73 8.18 20.37
N GLY A 169 -15.65 8.01 21.13
CA GLY A 169 -15.52 8.50 22.50
C GLY A 169 -15.28 10.01 22.65
N MET A 170 -15.01 10.74 21.55
CA MET A 170 -14.80 12.20 21.56
C MET A 170 -16.14 12.93 21.50
N ASP A 171 -16.21 14.08 22.17
CA ASP A 171 -17.25 15.08 21.93
C ASP A 171 -17.01 15.83 20.60
N ASP A 172 -17.92 16.71 20.21
CA ASP A 172 -17.82 17.43 18.92
C ASP A 172 -16.58 18.32 18.88
N ALA A 173 -16.24 19.00 19.99
CA ALA A 173 -15.05 19.83 20.08
C ALA A 173 -13.75 19.01 19.95
N GLY A 174 -13.71 17.80 20.51
CA GLY A 174 -12.59 16.88 20.37
C GLY A 174 -12.44 16.38 18.94
N ARG A 175 -13.56 16.07 18.25
CA ARG A 175 -13.54 15.67 16.83
C ARG A 175 -13.07 16.80 15.93
N ASP A 176 -13.51 18.03 16.16
CA ASP A 176 -13.05 19.21 15.43
C ASP A 176 -11.55 19.43 15.63
N ALA A 177 -11.04 19.29 16.85
CA ALA A 177 -9.63 19.41 17.17
C ALA A 177 -8.77 18.27 16.56
N ALA A 178 -9.36 17.13 16.24
CA ALA A 178 -8.70 16.01 15.58
C ALA A 178 -8.52 16.21 14.06
N LEU A 179 -9.19 17.23 13.48
CA LEU A 179 -9.05 17.53 12.05
C LEU A 179 -7.72 18.23 11.79
N ALA A 180 -6.94 17.70 10.87
CA ALA A 180 -5.76 18.37 10.37
C ALA A 180 -6.15 19.50 9.38
N PRO A 181 -5.37 20.58 9.28
CA PRO A 181 -5.61 21.63 8.28
C PRO A 181 -5.61 21.06 6.85
N PRO A 182 -6.43 21.61 5.92
CA PRO A 182 -6.51 21.11 4.55
C PRO A 182 -5.17 21.09 3.79
N ASP A 183 -4.28 22.04 4.09
CA ASP A 183 -2.95 22.18 3.50
C ASP A 183 -1.91 21.21 4.10
N SER A 184 -2.24 20.48 5.15
CA SER A 184 -1.36 19.42 5.71
C SER A 184 -1.02 18.33 4.69
N LEU A 185 -1.84 18.15 3.66
CA LEU A 185 -1.59 17.23 2.54
C LEU A 185 -0.57 17.78 1.54
N LEU A 186 -0.24 19.07 1.60
CA LEU A 186 0.66 19.75 0.67
C LEU A 186 2.10 19.86 1.21
N GLY A 187 2.44 19.19 2.31
CA GLY A 187 3.73 19.30 2.99
C GLY A 187 4.96 18.92 2.14
N THR A 188 4.76 18.29 0.98
CA THR A 188 5.81 17.98 -0.01
C THR A 188 6.03 19.10 -1.03
N LEU A 189 5.13 20.08 -1.10
CA LEU A 189 5.23 21.19 -2.04
C LEU A 189 6.11 22.31 -1.47
N ALA A 190 6.77 23.03 -2.38
CA ALA A 190 7.54 24.20 -2.01
C ALA A 190 6.62 25.33 -1.49
N VAL A 191 6.98 25.92 -0.36
CA VAL A 191 6.23 27.01 0.26
C VAL A 191 6.71 28.34 -0.30
N ALA A 192 5.82 29.08 -0.95
CA ALA A 192 6.04 30.49 -1.31
C ALA A 192 5.51 31.40 -0.18
N ARG A 193 6.38 32.21 0.41
CA ARG A 193 5.99 33.24 1.37
C ARG A 193 5.77 34.57 0.63
N LEU A 194 4.57 35.10 0.75
CA LEU A 194 4.16 36.33 0.08
C LEU A 194 4.09 37.47 1.07
N ASP A 195 4.53 38.67 0.66
CA ASP A 195 4.22 39.89 1.37
C ASP A 195 2.74 40.30 1.15
N GLU A 196 2.29 41.34 1.87
CA GLU A 196 0.89 41.77 1.81
C GLU A 196 0.43 42.21 0.40
N GLU A 197 1.32 42.88 -0.35
CA GLU A 197 1.01 43.34 -1.70
C GLU A 197 0.92 42.15 -2.68
N GLN A 198 1.87 41.22 -2.61
CA GLN A 198 1.85 39.98 -3.40
C GLN A 198 0.60 39.14 -3.10
N ALA A 199 0.27 39.00 -1.81
CA ALA A 199 -0.94 38.28 -1.39
C ALA A 199 -2.21 38.96 -1.92
N ARG A 200 -2.27 40.28 -1.90
CA ARG A 200 -3.40 41.05 -2.47
C ARG A 200 -3.52 40.83 -3.97
N ARG A 201 -2.41 40.87 -4.72
CA ARG A 201 -2.42 40.66 -6.18
C ARG A 201 -2.92 39.26 -6.54
N ILE A 202 -2.46 38.21 -5.84
CA ILE A 202 -2.89 36.84 -6.09
C ILE A 202 -4.38 36.65 -5.79
N ARG A 203 -4.94 37.32 -4.76
CA ARG A 203 -6.37 37.24 -4.45
C ARG A 203 -7.26 37.97 -5.47
N GLN A 204 -6.69 38.88 -6.24
CA GLN A 204 -7.44 39.68 -7.23
C GLN A 204 -7.34 39.09 -8.65
N GLY A 205 -6.53 38.05 -8.89
CA GLY A 205 -6.31 37.41 -10.19
C GLY A 205 -5.19 38.06 -10.99
#